data_5de75ba2a7c5c006947bc0b11a6c2547
#
_entry.id   5de75ba2a7c5c006947bc0b11a6c2547
#
_cell.length_a   1.000
_cell.length_b   1.000
_cell.length_c   1.000
_cell.angle_alpha   90.00
_cell.angle_beta   90.00
_cell.angle_gamma   90.00
#
_symmetry.space_group_name_H-M   'P 1'
#
loop_
_entity.id
_entity.type
_entity.pdbx_description
1 polymer ?
#
loop_
_entity_poly.entity_id
_entity_poly.type
_entity_poly.pdbx_seq_one_letter_code
_entity_poly.pdbx_strand_id
1 'polypeptide(L)'
;MVALYVTSSEKGSGKTAICAGLGRHLLAAGKKVGFFKPVISDGTATSASGDSDAEFLKGLFFLDEPTETLSPVISSRGSLSVNIKETCAKASQGKDVVIIEGISDQHWAVGEITEALESRVIVMQNYPQGLPKIVENTRHIGKSLLGVILNKVPVTRMEQARIEMSALLEKAGVSLLGVLLENRLLLTMTVGELAECIQGEILSGADKSADLVENFMLGALALD
;
A
#
# COMPACT_ATOMS: atom_id res chain seq x y z
N MET A 1 0.00 20.40 -8.73
CA MET A 1 -0.33 19.15 -8.01
C MET A 1 0.87 18.24 -8.07
N VAL A 2 1.21 17.58 -6.97
CA VAL A 2 2.27 16.55 -6.90
C VAL A 2 1.61 15.18 -6.83
N ALA A 3 2.02 14.24 -7.68
CA ALA A 3 1.58 12.84 -7.62
C ALA A 3 2.67 12.01 -6.93
N LEU A 4 2.33 11.32 -5.84
CA LEU A 4 3.21 10.47 -5.06
C LEU A 4 2.72 9.02 -5.15
N TYR A 5 3.49 8.17 -5.82
CA TYR A 5 3.13 6.78 -6.07
C TYR A 5 3.86 5.84 -5.11
N VAL A 6 3.11 5.15 -4.27
CA VAL A 6 3.63 4.15 -3.31
C VAL A 6 3.41 2.76 -3.90
N THR A 7 4.48 2.04 -4.16
CA THR A 7 4.44 0.71 -4.80
C THR A 7 5.28 -0.32 -4.05
N SER A 8 5.06 -1.60 -4.37
CA SER A 8 5.82 -2.74 -3.85
C SER A 8 5.62 -3.93 -4.78
N SER A 9 6.60 -4.81 -4.89
CA SER A 9 6.46 -6.11 -5.55
C SER A 9 5.81 -7.18 -4.65
N GLU A 10 5.57 -6.87 -3.37
CA GLU A 10 5.09 -7.82 -2.37
C GLU A 10 3.71 -7.43 -1.85
N LYS A 11 2.83 -8.44 -1.67
CA LYS A 11 1.57 -8.27 -0.95
C LYS A 11 1.84 -7.99 0.53
N GLY A 12 0.95 -7.23 1.17
CA GLY A 12 1.06 -6.94 2.59
C GLY A 12 2.32 -6.16 2.99
N SER A 13 2.93 -5.42 2.06
CA SER A 13 4.14 -4.62 2.34
C SER A 13 3.89 -3.38 3.21
N GLY A 14 2.63 -3.05 3.51
CA GLY A 14 2.24 -1.89 4.30
C GLY A 14 2.04 -0.61 3.49
N LYS A 15 1.78 -0.72 2.18
CA LYS A 15 1.52 0.45 1.31
C LYS A 15 0.40 1.32 1.85
N THR A 16 -0.75 0.74 2.17
CA THR A 16 -1.91 1.45 2.71
C THR A 16 -1.58 2.19 3.99
N ALA A 17 -0.83 1.58 4.91
CA ALA A 17 -0.39 2.22 6.15
C ALA A 17 0.53 3.42 5.89
N ILE A 18 1.45 3.30 4.93
CA ILE A 18 2.32 4.42 4.53
C ILE A 18 1.52 5.52 3.83
N CYS A 19 0.60 5.18 2.94
CA CYS A 19 -0.31 6.16 2.32
C CYS A 19 -1.10 6.93 3.39
N ALA A 20 -1.64 6.22 4.39
CA ALA A 20 -2.34 6.81 5.52
C ALA A 20 -1.45 7.77 6.33
N GLY A 21 -0.25 7.34 6.71
CA GLY A 21 0.70 8.14 7.48
C GLY A 21 1.16 9.39 6.74
N LEU A 22 1.54 9.25 5.47
CA LEU A 22 1.95 10.37 4.62
C LEU A 22 0.80 11.36 4.41
N GLY A 23 -0.40 10.86 4.11
CA GLY A 23 -1.56 11.71 3.91
C GLY A 23 -1.93 12.50 5.17
N ARG A 24 -1.95 11.85 6.33
CA ARG A 24 -2.19 12.53 7.62
C ARG A 24 -1.13 13.59 7.92
N HIS A 25 0.13 13.30 7.65
CA HIS A 25 1.22 14.26 7.84
C HIS A 25 1.05 15.48 6.92
N LEU A 26 0.71 15.27 5.64
CA LEU A 26 0.48 16.33 4.67
C LEU A 26 -0.76 17.17 5.03
N LEU A 27 -1.85 16.55 5.47
CA LEU A 27 -3.04 17.25 5.97
C LEU A 27 -2.70 18.12 7.19
N ALA A 28 -1.94 17.60 8.14
CA ALA A 28 -1.47 18.37 9.30
C ALA A 28 -0.58 19.56 8.90
N ALA A 29 0.14 19.45 7.78
CA ALA A 29 0.89 20.54 7.18
C ALA A 29 0.04 21.51 6.33
N GLY A 30 -1.30 21.40 6.38
CA GLY A 30 -2.24 22.27 5.68
C GLY A 30 -2.37 22.02 4.17
N LYS A 31 -1.91 20.85 3.68
CA LYS A 31 -2.06 20.47 2.27
C LYS A 31 -3.40 19.81 2.00
N LYS A 32 -3.96 20.07 0.83
CA LYS A 32 -5.14 19.35 0.33
C LYS A 32 -4.67 18.03 -0.28
N VAL A 33 -5.00 16.92 0.36
CA VAL A 33 -4.56 15.58 -0.04
C VAL A 33 -5.68 14.86 -0.77
N GLY A 34 -5.36 14.23 -1.91
CA GLY A 34 -6.21 13.28 -2.62
C GLY A 34 -5.65 11.87 -2.51
N PHE A 35 -6.47 10.89 -2.85
CA PHE A 35 -6.11 9.48 -2.92
C PHE A 35 -6.53 8.88 -4.25
N PHE A 36 -5.73 7.94 -4.76
CA PHE A 36 -6.02 7.24 -6.02
C PHE A 36 -5.40 5.83 -5.98
N LYS A 37 -6.22 4.80 -6.26
CA LYS A 37 -5.77 3.39 -6.28
C LYS A 37 -6.29 2.71 -7.55
N PRO A 38 -5.62 2.90 -8.70
CA PRO A 38 -6.09 2.36 -9.98
C PRO A 38 -5.96 0.84 -10.03
N VAL A 39 -7.06 0.14 -10.26
CA VAL A 39 -7.11 -1.30 -10.53
C VAL A 39 -7.09 -1.52 -12.03
N ILE A 40 -5.99 -2.08 -12.55
CA ILE A 40 -5.88 -2.35 -13.99
C ILE A 40 -6.53 -3.69 -14.31
N SER A 41 -7.47 -3.69 -15.25
CA SER A 41 -8.20 -4.90 -15.70
C SER A 41 -7.96 -5.18 -17.18
N ASP A 42 -7.75 -6.43 -17.52
CA ASP A 42 -7.73 -6.92 -18.89
C ASP A 42 -9.13 -7.19 -19.49
N GLY A 43 -10.17 -6.87 -18.73
CA GLY A 43 -11.57 -7.06 -19.10
C GLY A 43 -12.19 -8.34 -18.56
N THR A 44 -11.46 -9.10 -17.73
CA THR A 44 -11.97 -10.29 -17.04
C THR A 44 -12.48 -10.00 -15.63
N ALA A 45 -12.10 -8.84 -15.04
CA ALA A 45 -12.55 -8.45 -13.71
C ALA A 45 -13.99 -7.94 -13.76
N THR A 46 -14.88 -8.68 -13.16
CA THR A 46 -16.20 -8.21 -12.74
C THR A 46 -16.03 -7.28 -11.54
N SER A 47 -16.78 -6.19 -11.52
CA SER A 47 -16.84 -5.14 -10.50
C SER A 47 -16.34 -5.58 -9.12
N ALA A 48 -15.29 -4.92 -8.63
CA ALA A 48 -14.88 -5.04 -7.24
C ALA A 48 -16.04 -4.53 -6.35
N SER A 49 -16.55 -5.40 -5.48
CA SER A 49 -17.16 -4.95 -4.23
C SER A 49 -16.18 -3.98 -3.59
N GLY A 50 -16.62 -2.79 -3.17
CA GLY A 50 -15.83 -1.61 -2.80
C GLY A 50 -14.47 -1.92 -2.19
N ASP A 51 -13.44 -1.24 -2.67
CA ASP A 51 -12.08 -1.37 -2.16
C ASP A 51 -12.02 -0.83 -0.73
N SER A 52 -11.86 -1.73 0.25
CA SER A 52 -11.84 -1.39 1.69
C SER A 52 -10.71 -0.41 2.05
N ASP A 53 -9.56 -0.48 1.36
CA ASP A 53 -8.46 0.46 1.58
C ASP A 53 -8.84 1.86 1.08
N ALA A 54 -9.51 1.95 -0.07
CA ALA A 54 -9.98 3.22 -0.61
C ALA A 54 -11.05 3.85 0.30
N GLU A 55 -11.94 3.05 0.85
CA GLU A 55 -12.96 3.53 1.78
C GLU A 55 -12.35 4.01 3.10
N PHE A 56 -11.41 3.26 3.64
CA PHE A 56 -10.64 3.63 4.81
C PHE A 56 -9.90 4.97 4.60
N LEU A 57 -9.15 5.12 3.49
CA LEU A 57 -8.38 6.33 3.21
C LEU A 57 -9.28 7.51 2.84
N LYS A 58 -10.43 7.28 2.22
CA LYS A 58 -11.48 8.28 2.01
C LYS A 58 -11.91 8.90 3.35
N GLY A 59 -12.26 8.07 4.32
CA GLY A 59 -12.63 8.53 5.67
C GLY A 59 -11.49 9.26 6.37
N LEU A 60 -10.27 8.71 6.28
CA LEU A 60 -9.08 9.24 6.94
C LEU A 60 -8.65 10.62 6.41
N PHE A 61 -8.84 10.87 5.11
CA PHE A 61 -8.46 12.14 4.45
C PHE A 61 -9.64 13.08 4.27
N PHE A 62 -10.84 12.71 4.74
CA PHE A 62 -12.07 13.50 4.62
C PHE A 62 -12.39 13.84 3.15
N LEU A 63 -12.35 12.82 2.29
CA LEU A 63 -12.62 12.99 0.86
C LEU A 63 -14.12 12.88 0.57
N ASP A 64 -14.63 13.79 -0.26
CA ASP A 64 -16.02 13.80 -0.70
C ASP A 64 -16.24 12.93 -1.95
N GLU A 65 -15.16 12.63 -2.69
CA GLU A 65 -15.20 11.86 -3.93
C GLU A 65 -15.76 10.44 -3.67
N PRO A 66 -16.58 9.88 -4.57
CA PRO A 66 -17.05 8.50 -4.48
C PRO A 66 -15.89 7.49 -4.49
N THR A 67 -16.03 6.37 -3.80
CA THR A 67 -14.99 5.33 -3.70
C THR A 67 -14.58 4.80 -5.08
N GLU A 68 -15.55 4.72 -6.02
CA GLU A 68 -15.31 4.31 -7.41
C GLU A 68 -14.42 5.30 -8.18
N THR A 69 -14.42 6.57 -7.78
CA THR A 69 -13.50 7.58 -8.33
C THR A 69 -12.11 7.46 -7.75
N LEU A 70 -12.01 7.08 -6.48
CA LEU A 70 -10.76 6.91 -5.77
C LEU A 70 -10.07 5.59 -6.12
N SER A 71 -10.84 4.52 -6.33
CA SER A 71 -10.35 3.19 -6.73
C SER A 71 -11.08 2.68 -7.98
N PRO A 72 -10.83 3.29 -9.14
CA PRO A 72 -11.48 2.89 -10.39
C PRO A 72 -10.87 1.63 -10.98
N VAL A 73 -11.72 0.83 -11.64
CA VAL A 73 -11.26 -0.24 -12.52
C VAL A 73 -10.97 0.35 -13.90
N ILE A 74 -9.73 0.30 -14.32
CA ILE A 74 -9.25 0.88 -15.58
C ILE A 74 -8.91 -0.23 -16.57
N SER A 75 -9.49 -0.18 -17.77
CA SER A 75 -9.16 -1.14 -18.81
C SER A 75 -7.71 -0.97 -19.29
N SER A 76 -6.98 -2.07 -19.37
CA SER A 76 -5.67 -2.13 -20.03
C SER A 76 -5.80 -2.14 -21.55
N ARG A 77 -7.01 -2.35 -22.09
CA ARG A 77 -7.28 -2.31 -23.53
C ARG A 77 -7.27 -0.87 -24.02
N GLY A 78 -6.52 -0.61 -25.08
CA GLY A 78 -6.32 0.73 -25.63
C GLY A 78 -5.12 1.43 -24.96
N SER A 79 -5.19 2.75 -24.78
CA SER A 79 -4.11 3.52 -24.15
C SER A 79 -4.33 3.61 -22.63
N LEU A 80 -3.64 2.75 -21.88
CA LEU A 80 -3.68 2.77 -20.42
C LEU A 80 -3.30 4.15 -19.85
N SER A 81 -2.28 4.78 -20.42
CA SER A 81 -1.80 6.08 -20.00
C SER A 81 -2.84 7.19 -20.13
N VAL A 82 -3.67 7.18 -21.18
CA VAL A 82 -4.77 8.15 -21.34
C VAL A 82 -5.85 7.90 -20.30
N ASN A 83 -6.28 6.65 -20.16
CA ASN A 83 -7.34 6.26 -19.23
C ASN A 83 -6.97 6.61 -17.78
N ILE A 84 -5.71 6.38 -17.38
CA ILE A 84 -5.20 6.72 -16.05
C ILE A 84 -5.17 8.22 -15.83
N LYS A 85 -4.70 9.01 -16.80
CA LYS A 85 -4.67 10.48 -16.71
C LYS A 85 -6.06 11.06 -16.48
N GLU A 86 -7.02 10.67 -17.29
CA GLU A 86 -8.40 11.16 -17.21
C GLU A 86 -9.06 10.79 -15.88
N THR A 87 -8.82 9.56 -15.41
CA THR A 87 -9.43 9.07 -14.18
C THR A 87 -8.79 9.71 -12.95
N CYS A 88 -7.46 9.79 -12.93
CA CYS A 88 -6.72 10.46 -11.85
C CYS A 88 -7.05 11.96 -11.76
N ALA A 89 -7.31 12.63 -12.90
CA ALA A 89 -7.68 14.04 -12.91
C ALA A 89 -8.96 14.31 -12.10
N LYS A 90 -9.91 13.38 -12.09
CA LYS A 90 -11.16 13.49 -11.29
C LYS A 90 -10.86 13.37 -9.78
N ALA A 91 -10.04 12.39 -9.38
CA ALA A 91 -9.66 12.18 -7.98
C ALA A 91 -8.72 13.28 -7.44
N SER A 92 -8.07 14.03 -8.34
CA SER A 92 -7.05 15.03 -8.00
C SER A 92 -7.55 16.47 -8.06
N GLN A 93 -8.80 16.71 -8.42
CA GLN A 93 -9.32 18.05 -8.60
C GLN A 93 -9.23 18.88 -7.30
N GLY A 94 -8.57 20.02 -7.36
CA GLY A 94 -8.41 20.93 -6.22
C GLY A 94 -7.46 20.43 -5.12
N LYS A 95 -6.69 19.35 -5.36
CA LYS A 95 -5.71 18.82 -4.42
C LYS A 95 -4.31 19.37 -4.69
N ASP A 96 -3.51 19.52 -3.62
CA ASP A 96 -2.09 19.90 -3.72
C ASP A 96 -1.23 18.67 -4.01
N VAL A 97 -1.57 17.54 -3.33
CA VAL A 97 -0.88 16.27 -3.44
C VAL A 97 -1.90 15.15 -3.62
N VAL A 98 -1.62 14.23 -4.52
CA VAL A 98 -2.37 12.98 -4.67
C VAL A 98 -1.46 11.81 -4.32
N ILE A 99 -1.87 11.02 -3.34
CA ILE A 99 -1.20 9.77 -2.97
C ILE A 99 -1.81 8.66 -3.81
N ILE A 100 -0.97 7.96 -4.56
CA ILE A 100 -1.37 6.87 -5.42
C ILE A 100 -0.89 5.57 -4.79
N GLU A 101 -1.79 4.65 -4.52
CA GLU A 101 -1.45 3.32 -4.03
C GLU A 101 -1.41 2.31 -5.16
N GLY A 102 -0.24 1.69 -5.35
CA GLY A 102 -0.04 0.64 -6.32
C GLY A 102 -0.52 -0.73 -5.84
N ILE A 103 -1.04 -1.56 -6.74
CA ILE A 103 -1.42 -2.93 -6.48
C ILE A 103 -0.22 -3.85 -6.72
N SER A 104 0.11 -4.73 -5.78
CA SER A 104 1.32 -5.56 -5.84
C SER A 104 1.35 -6.51 -7.04
N ASP A 105 0.19 -7.04 -7.43
CA ASP A 105 0.07 -7.94 -8.58
C ASP A 105 0.16 -7.21 -9.93
N GLN A 106 0.18 -5.87 -9.91
CA GLN A 106 0.22 -5.01 -11.10
C GLN A 106 1.52 -4.20 -11.17
N HIS A 107 2.60 -4.69 -10.59
CA HIS A 107 3.91 -4.03 -10.62
C HIS A 107 4.44 -3.76 -12.03
N TRP A 108 3.99 -4.53 -13.03
CA TRP A 108 4.31 -4.31 -14.43
C TRP A 108 3.82 -2.96 -14.99
N ALA A 109 2.74 -2.42 -14.42
CA ALA A 109 2.16 -1.14 -14.83
C ALA A 109 2.84 0.09 -14.19
N VAL A 110 3.76 -0.11 -13.23
CA VAL A 110 4.39 0.98 -12.46
C VAL A 110 5.05 2.02 -13.37
N GLY A 111 5.79 1.58 -14.39
CA GLY A 111 6.46 2.48 -15.32
C GLY A 111 5.47 3.36 -16.09
N GLU A 112 4.44 2.74 -16.68
CA GLU A 112 3.43 3.43 -17.47
C GLU A 112 2.59 4.40 -16.62
N ILE A 113 2.19 3.98 -15.41
CA ILE A 113 1.48 4.85 -14.46
C ILE A 113 2.36 6.03 -14.04
N THR A 114 3.62 5.76 -13.73
CA THR A 114 4.58 6.78 -13.29
C THR A 114 4.80 7.84 -14.36
N GLU A 115 4.99 7.42 -15.60
CA GLU A 115 5.18 8.30 -16.74
C GLU A 115 3.88 9.09 -17.04
N ALA A 116 2.75 8.37 -17.10
CA ALA A 116 1.45 8.98 -17.38
C ALA A 116 1.09 10.09 -16.37
N LEU A 117 1.34 9.88 -15.09
CA LEU A 117 0.98 10.82 -14.03
C LEU A 117 2.13 11.73 -13.59
N GLU A 118 3.30 11.63 -14.23
CA GLU A 118 4.52 12.36 -13.85
C GLU A 118 4.81 12.23 -12.36
N SER A 119 4.54 11.03 -11.81
CA SER A 119 4.57 10.79 -10.38
C SER A 119 5.97 10.54 -9.85
N ARG A 120 6.17 10.87 -8.56
CA ARG A 120 7.37 10.49 -7.80
C ARG A 120 7.08 9.19 -7.06
N VAL A 121 8.01 8.24 -7.10
CA VAL A 121 7.79 6.86 -6.64
C VAL A 121 8.51 6.57 -5.34
N ILE A 122 7.79 6.00 -4.40
CA ILE A 122 8.32 5.38 -3.18
C ILE A 122 8.12 3.86 -3.31
N VAL A 123 9.18 3.09 -3.12
CA VAL A 123 9.12 1.63 -3.13
C VAL A 123 9.13 1.10 -1.71
N MET A 124 8.12 0.31 -1.38
CA MET A 124 8.05 -0.42 -0.10
C MET A 124 8.68 -1.80 -0.25
N GLN A 125 9.50 -2.20 0.73
CA GLN A 125 10.17 -3.49 0.78
C GLN A 125 10.04 -4.10 2.18
N ASN A 126 9.62 -5.36 2.28
CA ASN A 126 9.61 -6.09 3.54
C ASN A 126 11.00 -6.60 3.91
N TYR A 127 11.33 -6.56 5.20
CA TYR A 127 12.52 -7.20 5.76
C TYR A 127 12.19 -8.65 6.18
N PRO A 128 13.10 -9.61 6.00
CA PRO A 128 14.34 -9.58 5.20
C PRO A 128 14.11 -9.97 3.73
N GLN A 129 12.87 -10.18 3.32
CA GLN A 129 12.49 -10.68 1.99
C GLN A 129 12.83 -9.65 0.91
N GLY A 130 13.19 -10.14 -0.26
CA GLY A 130 13.37 -9.32 -1.45
C GLY A 130 14.60 -8.39 -1.46
N LEU A 131 15.39 -8.31 -0.38
CA LEU A 131 16.54 -7.41 -0.31
C LEU A 131 17.53 -7.55 -1.48
N PRO A 132 17.88 -8.75 -1.95
CA PRO A 132 18.78 -8.89 -3.10
C PRO A 132 18.20 -8.35 -4.41
N LYS A 133 16.88 -8.34 -4.54
CA LYS A 133 16.17 -7.93 -5.76
C LYS A 133 15.75 -6.45 -5.76
N ILE A 134 15.86 -5.75 -4.63
CA ILE A 134 15.35 -4.38 -4.51
C ILE A 134 15.99 -3.43 -5.51
N VAL A 135 17.30 -3.54 -5.74
CA VAL A 135 18.02 -2.70 -6.70
C VAL A 135 17.56 -2.99 -8.13
N GLU A 136 17.33 -4.25 -8.47
CA GLU A 136 16.81 -4.64 -9.78
C GLU A 136 15.38 -4.12 -9.98
N ASN A 137 14.53 -4.32 -8.98
CA ASN A 137 13.13 -3.87 -9.00
C ASN A 137 12.97 -2.34 -9.11
N THR A 138 13.98 -1.57 -8.70
CA THR A 138 13.92 -0.10 -8.74
C THR A 138 14.52 0.50 -10.01
N ARG A 139 15.36 -0.24 -10.75
CA ARG A 139 16.06 0.28 -11.95
C ARG A 139 15.16 0.85 -13.02
N HIS A 140 14.03 0.20 -13.28
CA HIS A 140 13.09 0.62 -14.33
C HIS A 140 12.30 1.90 -13.99
N ILE A 141 12.31 2.33 -12.71
CA ILE A 141 11.61 3.54 -12.27
C ILE A 141 12.43 4.80 -12.61
N GLY A 142 13.74 4.67 -12.69
CA GLY A 142 14.65 5.74 -13.13
C GLY A 142 14.58 6.99 -12.23
N LYS A 143 14.54 8.16 -12.87
CA LYS A 143 14.56 9.47 -12.19
C LYS A 143 13.31 9.79 -11.36
N SER A 144 12.24 9.06 -11.56
CA SER A 144 11.00 9.22 -10.80
C SER A 144 11.10 8.64 -9.40
N LEU A 145 12.06 7.74 -9.15
CA LEU A 145 12.27 7.12 -7.84
C LEU A 145 12.74 8.16 -6.82
N LEU A 146 11.98 8.31 -5.73
CA LEU A 146 12.41 9.05 -4.55
C LEU A 146 13.33 8.20 -3.67
N GLY A 147 12.99 6.93 -3.51
CA GLY A 147 13.76 5.99 -2.72
C GLY A 147 12.93 4.82 -2.22
N VAL A 148 13.51 4.10 -1.27
CA VAL A 148 12.97 2.87 -0.68
C VAL A 148 12.64 3.08 0.79
N ILE A 149 11.52 2.50 1.25
CA ILE A 149 11.20 2.34 2.66
C ILE A 149 11.28 0.84 2.98
N LEU A 150 12.11 0.48 3.94
CA LEU A 150 12.19 -0.88 4.49
C LEU A 150 11.18 -1.02 5.62
N ASN A 151 10.28 -1.99 5.53
CA ASN A 151 9.22 -2.20 6.50
C ASN A 151 9.32 -3.56 7.20
N LYS A 152 8.63 -3.71 8.31
CA LYS A 152 8.55 -4.94 9.14
C LYS A 152 9.92 -5.39 9.67
N VAL A 153 10.74 -4.44 10.07
CA VAL A 153 12.05 -4.74 10.66
C VAL A 153 11.87 -5.04 12.15
N PRO A 154 12.32 -6.20 12.64
CA PRO A 154 12.31 -6.48 14.07
C PRO A 154 13.13 -5.45 14.85
N VAL A 155 12.68 -5.07 16.05
CA VAL A 155 13.37 -4.10 16.92
C VAL A 155 14.86 -4.45 17.07
N THR A 156 15.18 -5.72 17.28
CA THR A 156 16.54 -6.21 17.46
C THR A 156 17.42 -6.11 16.22
N ARG A 157 16.86 -5.84 15.05
CA ARG A 157 17.56 -5.76 13.77
C ARG A 157 17.60 -4.37 13.14
N MET A 158 16.99 -3.39 13.78
CA MET A 158 16.81 -2.05 13.20
C MET A 158 18.12 -1.40 12.73
N GLU A 159 19.12 -1.35 13.59
CA GLU A 159 20.38 -0.68 13.26
C GLU A 159 21.15 -1.45 12.18
N GLN A 160 21.21 -2.77 12.31
CA GLN A 160 21.84 -3.63 11.31
C GLN A 160 21.17 -3.48 9.94
N ALA A 161 19.83 -3.56 9.90
CA ALA A 161 19.05 -3.43 8.67
C ALA A 161 19.23 -2.05 8.02
N ARG A 162 19.31 -0.99 8.83
CA ARG A 162 19.60 0.36 8.34
C ARG A 162 20.96 0.44 7.66
N ILE A 163 22.02 -0.05 8.32
CA ILE A 163 23.38 -0.01 7.79
C ILE A 163 23.49 -0.82 6.50
N GLU A 164 23.03 -2.08 6.53
CA GLU A 164 23.08 -2.98 5.37
C GLU A 164 22.32 -2.44 4.17
N MET A 165 21.08 -1.94 4.41
CA MET A 165 20.24 -1.42 3.34
C MET A 165 20.79 -0.10 2.79
N SER A 166 21.28 0.83 3.65
CA SER A 166 21.92 2.06 3.19
C SER A 166 23.11 1.74 2.28
N ALA A 167 24.00 0.86 2.69
CA ALA A 167 25.17 0.48 1.91
C ALA A 167 24.80 -0.21 0.57
N LEU A 168 23.75 -1.01 0.56
CA LEU A 168 23.25 -1.68 -0.66
C LEU A 168 22.68 -0.68 -1.66
N LEU A 169 21.79 0.20 -1.18
CA LEU A 169 21.08 1.17 -2.02
C LEU A 169 22.01 2.30 -2.50
N GLU A 170 22.93 2.76 -1.67
CA GLU A 170 23.91 3.80 -2.02
C GLU A 170 24.77 3.39 -3.23
N LYS A 171 25.21 2.13 -3.28
CA LYS A 171 25.93 1.57 -4.44
C LYS A 171 25.12 1.62 -5.74
N ALA A 172 23.80 1.63 -5.62
CA ALA A 172 22.88 1.71 -6.76
C ALA A 172 22.40 3.13 -7.05
N GLY A 173 22.83 4.14 -6.27
CA GLY A 173 22.36 5.51 -6.39
C GLY A 173 20.91 5.70 -5.94
N VAL A 174 20.39 4.83 -5.07
CA VAL A 174 19.03 4.83 -4.55
C VAL A 174 19.02 5.29 -3.10
N SER A 175 18.10 6.17 -2.73
CA SER A 175 17.97 6.66 -1.35
C SER A 175 17.17 5.68 -0.47
N LEU A 176 17.66 5.42 0.74
CA LEU A 176 16.87 4.82 1.81
C LEU A 176 16.09 5.94 2.51
N LEU A 177 14.77 5.97 2.34
CA LEU A 177 13.90 6.99 2.92
C LEU A 177 13.57 6.72 4.38
N GLY A 178 13.53 5.45 4.78
CA GLY A 178 13.23 5.08 6.15
C GLY A 178 13.29 3.58 6.38
N VAL A 179 13.40 3.23 7.66
CA VAL A 179 13.31 1.86 8.17
C VAL A 179 12.22 1.85 9.24
N LEU A 180 11.21 1.02 9.04
CA LEU A 180 10.03 0.95 9.90
C LEU A 180 10.01 -0.36 10.67
N LEU A 181 9.66 -0.25 11.94
CA LEU A 181 9.51 -1.40 12.83
C LEU A 181 8.34 -2.28 12.38
N GLU A 182 8.50 -3.57 12.61
CA GLU A 182 7.36 -4.48 12.62
C GLU A 182 6.42 -4.10 13.75
N ASN A 183 5.18 -3.78 13.40
CA ASN A 183 4.14 -3.52 14.38
C ASN A 183 3.10 -4.63 14.31
N ARG A 184 3.08 -5.48 15.33
CA ARG A 184 2.16 -6.63 15.39
C ARG A 184 0.69 -6.21 15.42
N LEU A 185 0.37 -5.08 16.03
CA LEU A 185 -1.00 -4.55 16.07
C LEU A 185 -1.57 -4.26 14.67
N LEU A 186 -0.72 -3.87 13.71
CA LEU A 186 -1.13 -3.67 12.31
C LEU A 186 -1.31 -4.98 11.52
N LEU A 187 -0.99 -6.12 12.13
CA LEU A 187 -1.13 -7.45 11.55
C LEU A 187 -2.24 -8.25 12.23
N THR A 188 -2.89 -7.70 13.25
CA THR A 188 -3.98 -8.35 13.96
C THR A 188 -5.29 -8.17 13.22
N MET A 189 -6.18 -9.11 13.38
CA MET A 189 -7.58 -9.03 12.98
C MET A 189 -8.47 -9.01 14.21
N THR A 190 -9.69 -8.57 14.07
CA THR A 190 -10.70 -8.65 15.13
C THR A 190 -11.23 -10.07 15.27
N VAL A 191 -11.84 -10.36 16.41
CA VAL A 191 -12.55 -11.64 16.63
C VAL A 191 -13.65 -11.84 15.59
N GLY A 192 -14.35 -10.76 15.19
CA GLY A 192 -15.37 -10.80 14.16
C GLY A 192 -14.80 -11.18 12.79
N GLU A 193 -13.73 -10.49 12.35
CA GLU A 193 -13.03 -10.82 11.09
C GLU A 193 -12.47 -12.24 11.08
N LEU A 194 -11.97 -12.72 12.22
CA LEU A 194 -11.53 -14.10 12.34
C LEU A 194 -12.69 -15.08 12.15
N ALA A 195 -13.83 -14.83 12.79
CA ALA A 195 -15.03 -15.67 12.66
C ALA A 195 -15.50 -15.72 11.20
N GLU A 196 -15.54 -14.58 10.51
CA GLU A 196 -15.88 -14.52 9.08
C GLU A 196 -14.87 -15.30 8.22
N CYS A 197 -13.58 -15.15 8.49
CA CYS A 197 -12.51 -15.80 7.73
C CYS A 197 -12.59 -17.34 7.80
N ILE A 198 -12.92 -17.88 8.98
CA ILE A 198 -13.08 -19.33 9.18
C ILE A 198 -14.51 -19.83 8.95
N GLN A 199 -15.43 -18.94 8.54
CA GLN A 199 -16.87 -19.20 8.40
C GLN A 199 -17.47 -19.79 9.70
N GLY A 200 -17.01 -19.28 10.84
CA GLY A 200 -17.39 -19.68 12.17
C GLY A 200 -18.46 -18.78 12.77
N GLU A 201 -19.06 -19.23 13.88
CA GLU A 201 -20.03 -18.48 14.65
C GLU A 201 -19.47 -18.11 16.02
N ILE A 202 -19.72 -16.87 16.47
CA ILE A 202 -19.35 -16.42 17.81
C ILE A 202 -20.40 -16.90 18.80
N LEU A 203 -20.10 -17.99 19.51
CA LEU A 203 -21.05 -18.65 20.43
C LEU A 203 -21.27 -17.83 21.71
N SER A 204 -20.32 -17.02 22.14
CA SER A 204 -20.39 -16.23 23.37
C SER A 204 -19.49 -15.01 23.26
N GLY A 205 -19.87 -13.89 23.93
CA GLY A 205 -19.07 -12.65 23.93
C GLY A 205 -19.16 -11.86 22.62
N ALA A 206 -20.31 -11.83 21.95
CA ALA A 206 -20.53 -11.08 20.70
C ALA A 206 -20.22 -9.58 20.85
N ASP A 207 -20.32 -9.02 22.05
CA ASP A 207 -19.91 -7.66 22.42
C ASP A 207 -18.39 -7.43 22.26
N LYS A 208 -17.59 -8.50 22.22
CA LYS A 208 -16.13 -8.49 22.02
C LYS A 208 -15.70 -8.78 20.59
N SER A 209 -16.62 -8.77 19.65
CA SER A 209 -16.30 -9.02 18.22
C SER A 209 -15.29 -8.03 17.64
N ALA A 210 -15.18 -6.82 18.21
CA ALA A 210 -14.21 -5.79 17.83
C ALA A 210 -12.85 -5.92 18.54
N ASP A 211 -12.69 -6.84 19.52
CA ASP A 211 -11.42 -7.06 20.19
C ASP A 211 -10.39 -7.65 19.23
N LEU A 212 -9.12 -7.22 19.37
CA LEU A 212 -8.03 -7.66 18.51
C LEU A 212 -7.50 -9.04 18.93
N VAL A 213 -7.29 -9.92 17.95
CA VAL A 213 -6.65 -11.22 18.15
C VAL A 213 -5.14 -11.06 17.97
N GLU A 214 -4.42 -10.99 19.08
CA GLU A 214 -2.96 -10.75 19.07
C GLU A 214 -2.13 -12.01 18.83
N ASN A 215 -2.64 -13.18 19.22
CA ASN A 215 -1.92 -14.44 19.12
C ASN A 215 -2.85 -15.61 18.73
N PHE A 216 -2.36 -16.48 17.87
CA PHE A 216 -2.98 -17.75 17.54
C PHE A 216 -2.18 -18.90 18.13
N MET A 217 -2.88 -19.84 18.75
CA MET A 217 -2.28 -21.10 19.19
C MET A 217 -2.99 -22.26 18.50
N LEU A 218 -2.23 -23.10 17.82
CA LEU A 218 -2.75 -24.34 17.25
C LEU A 218 -2.54 -25.47 18.24
N GLY A 219 -3.64 -26.01 18.80
CA GLY A 219 -3.61 -27.20 19.64
C GLY A 219 -3.94 -28.43 18.78
N ALA A 220 -3.01 -29.35 18.62
CA ALA A 220 -3.27 -30.67 18.08
C ALA A 220 -3.28 -31.65 19.24
N LEU A 221 -4.47 -32.01 19.72
CA LEU A 221 -4.65 -33.13 20.64
C LEU A 221 -5.04 -34.36 19.81
N ALA A 222 -4.17 -35.38 19.81
CA ALA A 222 -4.59 -36.71 19.42
C ALA A 222 -5.48 -37.27 20.56
N LEU A 223 -6.71 -37.58 20.25
CA LEU A 223 -7.53 -38.40 21.13
C LEU A 223 -7.09 -39.86 20.89
N ASP A 224 -6.40 -40.46 21.85
CA ASP A 224 -6.13 -41.91 21.90
C ASP A 224 -7.42 -42.65 22.26
#